data_6815dd5778f143099b7d5c24927f3e8b
#
_entry.id   6815dd5778f143099b7d5c24927f3e8b
#
_cell.length_a   1.000
_cell.length_b   1.000
_cell.length_c   1.000
_cell.angle_alpha   90.00
_cell.angle_beta   90.00
_cell.angle_gamma   90.00
#
_symmetry.space_group_name_H-M   'P 1'
#
loop_
_entity.id
_entity.type
_entity.pdbx_description
1 polymer ?
#
loop_
_entity_poly.entity_id
_entity_poly.type
_entity_poly.pdbx_seq_one_letter_code
_entity_poly.pdbx_strand_id
1 'polypeptide(L)'
;MKKERTDSLEYIAKKHKQEQEEYLKAGVVKRVALYARQSVDKKDSISIDTQLDACRRLLKENEPYKEYTDKGYSGKDTNRPAFQQMLKDLHAGKISKIIVYKIDRCSRSVLDFYQLVHTLDTLGCGFVSVKEEHIDTTVPTGKLMIGISAVFAEFERETIQLRITDNYYSRIERDGRWPGGPAPYGYRVKPNSKPSMLEYEPTEIEAVKIIYDKYYNDSSISLVRIVRDLEALGFKGRKGKNFRTTAILNVLRNPIYVKADSTLYYYFQSLGVTMVNPIEEWTGEQSAHLICNQQGKKYTANNYENCIAYLTNIKGFVDSSHYIKIQERLKTNKQMARGNK
;
A
#
# COMPACT_ATOMS: atom_id res chain seq x y z
N MET A 1 -21.27 3.05 10.84
CA MET A 1 -20.23 3.34 9.81
C MET A 1 -20.60 2.94 8.37
N LYS A 2 -21.21 1.78 8.07
CA LYS A 2 -21.68 1.48 6.69
C LYS A 2 -22.91 2.30 6.27
N LYS A 3 -23.85 2.54 7.19
CA LYS A 3 -25.09 3.30 6.95
C LYS A 3 -24.82 4.79 6.64
N GLU A 4 -23.93 5.45 7.38
CA GLU A 4 -23.56 6.87 7.15
C GLU A 4 -22.86 7.12 5.80
N ARG A 5 -22.12 6.13 5.25
CA ARG A 5 -21.52 6.23 3.92
C ARG A 5 -22.53 6.10 2.79
N THR A 6 -23.55 5.28 2.98
CA THR A 6 -24.64 5.10 2.00
C THR A 6 -25.48 6.35 1.93
N ASP A 7 -25.85 6.93 3.08
CA ASP A 7 -26.64 8.18 3.17
C ASP A 7 -25.89 9.38 2.55
N SER A 8 -24.57 9.42 2.68
CA SER A 8 -23.70 10.43 2.05
C SER A 8 -23.67 10.32 0.53
N LEU A 9 -23.63 9.10 -0.03
CA LEU A 9 -23.60 8.86 -1.47
C LEU A 9 -24.95 9.15 -2.11
N GLU A 10 -26.05 8.78 -1.47
CA GLU A 10 -27.40 9.11 -1.93
C GLU A 10 -27.69 10.62 -1.89
N TYR A 11 -27.21 11.31 -0.86
CA TYR A 11 -27.32 12.78 -0.77
C TYR A 11 -26.53 13.47 -1.89
N ILE A 12 -25.30 13.02 -2.17
CA ILE A 12 -24.49 13.56 -3.26
C ILE A 12 -25.15 13.31 -4.62
N ALA A 13 -25.64 12.09 -4.86
CA ALA A 13 -26.35 11.75 -6.10
C ALA A 13 -27.61 12.59 -6.30
N LYS A 14 -28.40 12.84 -5.23
CA LYS A 14 -29.60 13.66 -5.26
C LYS A 14 -29.33 15.14 -5.54
N LYS A 15 -28.24 15.66 -4.93
CA LYS A 15 -27.77 17.04 -5.16
C LYS A 15 -27.32 17.22 -6.62
N HIS A 16 -26.53 16.28 -7.16
CA HIS A 16 -26.11 16.35 -8.57
C HIS A 16 -27.26 16.23 -9.54
N LYS A 17 -28.30 15.43 -9.21
CA LYS A 17 -29.50 15.32 -10.05
C LYS A 17 -30.30 16.64 -10.07
N GLN A 18 -30.41 17.31 -8.94
CA GLN A 18 -31.06 18.65 -8.87
C GLN A 18 -30.24 19.71 -9.64
N GLU A 19 -28.94 19.75 -9.50
CA GLU A 19 -28.05 20.63 -10.26
C GLU A 19 -28.16 20.36 -11.78
N GLN A 20 -28.24 19.11 -12.21
CA GLN A 20 -28.46 18.76 -13.62
C GLN A 20 -29.85 19.23 -14.15
N GLU A 21 -30.90 19.11 -13.35
CA GLU A 21 -32.25 19.59 -13.73
C GLU A 21 -32.28 21.13 -13.84
N GLU A 22 -31.55 21.86 -13.00
CA GLU A 22 -31.38 23.32 -13.10
C GLU A 22 -30.62 23.73 -14.36
N TYR A 23 -29.51 23.01 -14.72
CA TYR A 23 -28.77 23.27 -15.95
C TYR A 23 -29.60 22.97 -17.20
N LEU A 24 -30.44 21.94 -17.20
CA LEU A 24 -31.37 21.62 -18.28
C LEU A 24 -32.42 22.72 -18.45
N LYS A 25 -32.92 23.28 -17.35
CA LYS A 25 -33.87 24.43 -17.36
C LYS A 25 -33.20 25.72 -17.85
N ALA A 26 -31.89 25.87 -17.64
CA ALA A 26 -31.07 27.00 -18.07
C ALA A 26 -30.69 26.95 -19.57
N GLY A 27 -31.14 25.95 -20.35
CA GLY A 27 -30.83 25.82 -21.79
C GLY A 27 -29.38 25.50 -22.13
N VAL A 28 -28.62 24.91 -21.21
CA VAL A 28 -27.21 24.55 -21.46
C VAL A 28 -27.14 23.40 -22.45
N VAL A 29 -26.61 23.65 -23.64
CA VAL A 29 -26.40 22.62 -24.66
C VAL A 29 -25.23 21.71 -24.22
N LYS A 30 -25.55 20.43 -23.94
CA LYS A 30 -24.54 19.41 -23.65
C LYS A 30 -23.71 19.17 -24.91
N ARG A 31 -22.37 19.01 -24.72
CA ARG A 31 -21.40 18.77 -25.80
C ARG A 31 -20.65 17.49 -25.57
N VAL A 32 -20.07 16.93 -26.62
CA VAL A 32 -19.13 15.81 -26.54
C VAL A 32 -17.76 16.33 -26.13
N ALA A 33 -17.10 15.68 -25.18
CA ALA A 33 -15.73 15.96 -24.81
C ALA A 33 -14.79 15.01 -25.57
N LEU A 34 -13.86 15.57 -26.35
CA LEU A 34 -12.78 14.81 -26.99
C LEU A 34 -11.52 15.02 -26.14
N TYR A 35 -10.99 13.93 -25.54
CA TYR A 35 -9.79 14.03 -24.71
C TYR A 35 -8.61 13.35 -25.37
N ALA A 36 -7.50 14.07 -25.50
CA ALA A 36 -6.24 13.57 -26.03
C ALA A 36 -5.06 13.92 -25.13
N ARG A 37 -4.10 12.99 -25.02
CA ARG A 37 -2.91 13.17 -24.18
C ARG A 37 -1.65 12.63 -24.85
N GLN A 38 -0.54 13.37 -24.73
CA GLN A 38 0.76 12.94 -25.21
C GLN A 38 1.80 13.08 -24.09
N SER A 39 2.60 11.98 -23.86
CA SER A 39 3.71 11.95 -22.89
C SER A 39 5.00 12.47 -23.52
N VAL A 40 5.88 13.10 -22.72
CA VAL A 40 7.21 13.57 -23.18
C VAL A 40 8.14 12.37 -23.50
N ASP A 41 8.00 11.26 -22.79
CA ASP A 41 9.00 10.18 -22.75
C ASP A 41 8.92 9.14 -23.88
N LYS A 42 7.98 9.27 -24.83
CA LYS A 42 7.83 8.26 -25.91
C LYS A 42 7.93 8.91 -27.29
N LYS A 43 9.05 8.68 -27.97
CA LYS A 43 9.25 9.05 -29.40
C LYS A 43 8.20 8.45 -30.33
N ASP A 44 7.53 7.35 -29.94
CA ASP A 44 6.51 6.63 -30.73
C ASP A 44 5.08 6.92 -30.27
N SER A 45 4.80 8.01 -29.58
CA SER A 45 3.44 8.33 -29.17
C SER A 45 2.68 8.99 -30.32
N ILE A 46 1.49 8.45 -30.63
CA ILE A 46 0.55 9.04 -31.60
C ILE A 46 0.29 10.50 -31.21
N SER A 47 0.36 11.39 -32.22
CA SER A 47 0.18 12.82 -32.01
C SER A 47 -1.20 13.16 -31.45
N ILE A 48 -1.34 14.30 -30.78
CA ILE A 48 -2.63 14.77 -30.28
C ILE A 48 -3.63 14.95 -31.42
N ASP A 49 -3.19 15.50 -32.55
CA ASP A 49 -4.05 15.75 -33.71
C ASP A 49 -4.59 14.44 -34.29
N THR A 50 -3.75 13.40 -34.46
CA THR A 50 -4.17 12.07 -34.92
C THR A 50 -5.20 11.44 -33.96
N GLN A 51 -5.02 11.62 -32.63
CA GLN A 51 -5.97 11.13 -31.65
C GLN A 51 -7.32 11.86 -31.78
N LEU A 52 -7.30 13.18 -31.89
CA LEU A 52 -8.50 14.01 -32.02
C LEU A 52 -9.24 13.72 -33.34
N ASP A 53 -8.51 13.56 -34.45
CA ASP A 53 -9.13 13.23 -35.74
C ASP A 53 -9.86 11.88 -35.69
N ALA A 54 -9.26 10.89 -35.02
CA ALA A 54 -9.93 9.61 -34.80
C ALA A 54 -11.18 9.75 -33.92
N CYS A 55 -11.13 10.57 -32.87
CA CYS A 55 -12.30 10.84 -32.04
C CYS A 55 -13.39 11.63 -32.78
N ARG A 56 -13.04 12.61 -33.62
CA ARG A 56 -13.99 13.39 -34.43
C ARG A 56 -14.82 12.54 -35.38
N ARG A 57 -14.24 11.45 -35.92
CA ARG A 57 -14.96 10.51 -36.81
C ARG A 57 -16.14 9.79 -36.15
N LEU A 58 -16.16 9.74 -34.81
CA LEU A 58 -17.26 9.16 -34.03
C LEU A 58 -18.35 10.17 -33.64
N LEU A 59 -18.21 11.45 -34.02
CA LEU A 59 -19.22 12.46 -33.84
C LEU A 59 -20.33 12.29 -34.87
N LYS A 60 -21.58 12.58 -34.46
CA LYS A 60 -22.69 12.69 -35.39
C LYS A 60 -22.60 14.03 -36.13
N GLU A 61 -23.30 14.12 -37.24
CA GLU A 61 -23.38 15.35 -37.99
C GLU A 61 -23.95 16.50 -37.13
N ASN A 62 -23.23 17.62 -37.09
CA ASN A 62 -23.51 18.79 -36.27
C ASN A 62 -23.57 18.57 -34.73
N GLU A 63 -22.96 17.48 -34.21
CA GLU A 63 -22.87 17.23 -32.78
C GLU A 63 -21.89 18.22 -32.14
N PRO A 64 -22.31 19.07 -31.18
CA PRO A 64 -21.39 20.04 -30.56
C PRO A 64 -20.33 19.32 -29.70
N TYR A 65 -19.10 19.72 -29.86
CA TYR A 65 -17.98 19.13 -29.11
C TYR A 65 -17.01 20.18 -28.57
N LYS A 66 -16.18 19.73 -27.61
CA LYS A 66 -15.03 20.50 -27.08
C LYS A 66 -13.85 19.58 -26.89
N GLU A 67 -12.67 20.07 -27.28
CA GLU A 67 -11.41 19.37 -27.15
C GLU A 67 -10.70 19.73 -25.85
N TYR A 68 -10.11 18.71 -25.23
CA TYR A 68 -9.30 18.82 -24.02
C TYR A 68 -8.00 18.10 -24.27
N THR A 69 -6.87 18.84 -24.20
CA THR A 69 -5.55 18.29 -24.58
C THR A 69 -4.51 18.52 -23.49
N ASP A 70 -3.85 17.45 -23.08
CA ASP A 70 -2.72 17.50 -22.15
C ASP A 70 -1.44 17.05 -22.86
N LYS A 71 -0.53 18.00 -23.17
CA LYS A 71 0.76 17.76 -23.80
C LYS A 71 1.85 17.76 -22.74
N GLY A 72 2.67 16.69 -22.71
CA GLY A 72 3.81 16.63 -21.78
C GLY A 72 3.51 16.03 -20.41
N TYR A 73 2.30 15.49 -20.20
CA TYR A 73 1.92 14.88 -18.93
C TYR A 73 1.99 13.35 -18.96
N SER A 74 2.54 12.76 -17.89
CA SER A 74 2.55 11.30 -17.69
C SER A 74 1.15 10.81 -17.32
N GLY A 75 0.82 9.56 -17.69
CA GLY A 75 -0.44 8.93 -17.23
C GLY A 75 -0.46 8.60 -15.72
N LYS A 76 0.68 8.75 -15.02
CA LYS A 76 0.77 8.64 -13.55
C LYS A 76 0.46 9.97 -12.86
N ASP A 77 0.48 11.06 -13.61
CA ASP A 77 0.25 12.38 -13.06
C ASP A 77 -1.26 12.64 -12.98
N THR A 78 -1.76 12.90 -11.80
CA THR A 78 -3.15 13.29 -11.57
C THR A 78 -3.39 14.77 -11.85
N ASN A 79 -2.32 15.57 -11.92
CA ASN A 79 -2.39 17.01 -12.14
C ASN A 79 -2.32 17.35 -13.64
N ARG A 80 -3.31 16.86 -14.42
CA ARG A 80 -3.48 17.14 -15.85
C ARG A 80 -4.52 18.24 -16.04
N PRO A 81 -4.11 19.47 -16.40
CA PRO A 81 -5.00 20.65 -16.39
C PRO A 81 -6.25 20.49 -17.27
N ALA A 82 -6.08 19.97 -18.51
CA ALA A 82 -7.22 19.80 -19.41
C ALA A 82 -8.16 18.68 -18.95
N PHE A 83 -7.62 17.57 -18.40
CA PHE A 83 -8.41 16.51 -17.80
C PHE A 83 -9.21 17.01 -16.60
N GLN A 84 -8.60 17.79 -15.71
CA GLN A 84 -9.28 18.40 -14.57
C GLN A 84 -10.37 19.38 -15.02
N GLN A 85 -10.11 20.18 -16.09
CA GLN A 85 -11.12 21.05 -16.64
C GLN A 85 -12.30 20.27 -17.25
N MET A 86 -12.01 19.15 -17.94
CA MET A 86 -13.02 18.24 -18.46
C MET A 86 -13.91 17.68 -17.32
N LEU A 87 -13.31 17.26 -16.21
CA LEU A 87 -14.05 16.77 -15.04
C LEU A 87 -14.93 17.89 -14.42
N LYS A 88 -14.43 19.12 -14.34
CA LYS A 88 -15.25 20.26 -13.88
C LYS A 88 -16.44 20.51 -14.80
N ASP A 89 -16.24 20.51 -16.12
CA ASP A 89 -17.29 20.69 -17.11
C ASP A 89 -18.31 19.50 -17.08
N LEU A 90 -17.82 18.28 -16.77
CA LEU A 90 -18.66 17.10 -16.54
C LEU A 90 -19.57 17.28 -15.31
N HIS A 91 -19.00 17.63 -14.17
CA HIS A 91 -19.76 17.88 -12.95
C HIS A 91 -20.75 19.05 -13.11
N ALA A 92 -20.40 20.02 -13.93
CA ALA A 92 -21.32 21.11 -14.32
C ALA A 92 -22.40 20.70 -15.34
N GLY A 93 -22.54 19.39 -15.65
CA GLY A 93 -23.59 18.89 -16.55
C GLY A 93 -23.44 19.29 -18.02
N LYS A 94 -22.28 19.85 -18.44
CA LYS A 94 -22.05 20.37 -19.79
C LYS A 94 -21.61 19.31 -20.79
N ILE A 95 -21.33 18.07 -20.34
CA ILE A 95 -20.80 16.98 -21.17
C ILE A 95 -21.85 15.88 -21.27
N SER A 96 -22.17 15.45 -22.51
CA SER A 96 -23.04 14.32 -22.79
C SER A 96 -22.31 13.00 -22.93
N LYS A 97 -21.08 13.05 -23.45
CA LYS A 97 -20.27 11.89 -23.80
C LYS A 97 -18.80 12.28 -23.82
N ILE A 98 -17.93 11.39 -23.37
CA ILE A 98 -16.47 11.53 -23.49
C ILE A 98 -15.98 10.53 -24.53
N ILE A 99 -15.21 10.98 -25.51
CA ILE A 99 -14.56 10.14 -26.51
C ILE A 99 -13.04 10.26 -26.33
N VAL A 100 -12.37 9.12 -26.28
CA VAL A 100 -10.90 9.04 -26.20
C VAL A 100 -10.36 8.12 -27.29
N TYR A 101 -9.13 8.36 -27.75
CA TYR A 101 -8.49 7.47 -28.69
C TYR A 101 -8.23 6.07 -28.12
N LYS A 102 -7.80 6.01 -26.84
CA LYS A 102 -7.51 4.80 -26.10
C LYS A 102 -7.65 5.04 -24.61
N ILE A 103 -8.06 4.02 -23.83
CA ILE A 103 -8.30 4.14 -22.38
C ILE A 103 -7.06 4.64 -21.63
N ASP A 104 -5.85 4.26 -22.05
CA ASP A 104 -4.60 4.68 -21.42
C ASP A 104 -4.37 6.19 -21.45
N ARG A 105 -5.15 6.94 -22.23
CA ARG A 105 -5.17 8.42 -22.21
C ARG A 105 -5.83 8.93 -20.94
N CYS A 106 -6.89 8.27 -20.47
CA CYS A 106 -7.61 8.68 -19.24
C CYS A 106 -7.00 8.06 -17.99
N SER A 107 -6.76 6.77 -17.98
CA SER A 107 -6.27 6.02 -16.82
C SER A 107 -5.30 4.92 -17.23
N ARG A 108 -4.34 4.58 -16.36
CA ARG A 108 -3.44 3.41 -16.51
C ARG A 108 -3.88 2.21 -15.68
N SER A 109 -4.75 2.44 -14.71
CA SER A 109 -5.31 1.41 -13.85
C SER A 109 -6.71 1.09 -14.34
N VAL A 110 -7.01 -0.19 -14.50
CA VAL A 110 -8.36 -0.65 -14.83
C VAL A 110 -9.35 -0.28 -13.74
N LEU A 111 -8.92 -0.32 -12.47
CA LEU A 111 -9.75 0.07 -11.33
C LEU A 111 -10.09 1.57 -11.34
N ASP A 112 -9.08 2.45 -11.59
CA ASP A 112 -9.34 3.90 -11.68
C ASP A 112 -10.25 4.23 -12.87
N PHE A 113 -10.08 3.50 -13.98
CA PHE A 113 -10.95 3.62 -15.14
C PHE A 113 -12.39 3.20 -14.81
N TYR A 114 -12.58 2.08 -14.12
CA TYR A 114 -13.90 1.62 -13.68
C TYR A 114 -14.59 2.65 -12.76
N GLN A 115 -13.84 3.23 -11.81
CA GLN A 115 -14.35 4.29 -10.94
C GLN A 115 -14.80 5.54 -11.75
N LEU A 116 -14.00 5.91 -12.75
CA LEU A 116 -14.37 7.00 -13.67
C LEU A 116 -15.65 6.67 -14.40
N VAL A 117 -15.76 5.49 -15.01
CA VAL A 117 -16.98 5.07 -15.75
C VAL A 117 -18.19 5.02 -14.83
N HIS A 118 -18.06 4.52 -13.62
CA HIS A 118 -19.16 4.53 -12.64
C HIS A 118 -19.61 5.95 -12.31
N THR A 119 -18.68 6.89 -12.17
CA THR A 119 -18.98 8.31 -11.97
C THR A 119 -19.70 8.89 -13.19
N LEU A 120 -19.24 8.56 -14.41
CA LEU A 120 -19.85 9.00 -15.65
C LEU A 120 -21.29 8.48 -15.79
N ASP A 121 -21.53 7.21 -15.44
CA ASP A 121 -22.85 6.60 -15.47
C ASP A 121 -23.83 7.29 -14.49
N THR A 122 -23.36 7.58 -13.28
CA THR A 122 -24.11 8.32 -12.25
C THR A 122 -24.51 9.72 -12.74
N LEU A 123 -23.65 10.37 -13.53
CA LEU A 123 -23.88 11.69 -14.11
C LEU A 123 -24.61 11.65 -15.46
N GLY A 124 -24.99 10.46 -15.93
CA GLY A 124 -25.67 10.27 -17.23
C GLY A 124 -24.78 10.65 -18.42
N CYS A 125 -23.47 10.47 -18.31
CA CYS A 125 -22.48 10.77 -19.34
C CYS A 125 -21.95 9.48 -19.97
N GLY A 126 -21.98 9.37 -21.30
CA GLY A 126 -21.40 8.24 -22.03
C GLY A 126 -19.87 8.29 -22.09
N PHE A 127 -19.25 7.12 -22.28
CA PHE A 127 -17.82 6.98 -22.55
C PHE A 127 -17.59 6.05 -23.74
N VAL A 128 -16.72 6.47 -24.67
CA VAL A 128 -16.39 5.70 -25.88
C VAL A 128 -14.88 5.72 -26.10
N SER A 129 -14.31 4.55 -26.41
CA SER A 129 -12.91 4.43 -26.83
C SER A 129 -12.84 4.07 -28.32
N VAL A 130 -12.00 4.79 -29.08
CA VAL A 130 -11.82 4.52 -30.53
C VAL A 130 -11.13 3.18 -30.78
N LYS A 131 -10.11 2.85 -29.97
CA LYS A 131 -9.31 1.63 -30.18
C LYS A 131 -9.87 0.40 -29.48
N GLU A 132 -10.58 0.58 -28.41
CA GLU A 132 -11.26 -0.50 -27.71
C GLU A 132 -12.77 -0.41 -28.03
N GLU A 133 -13.17 -0.89 -29.22
CA GLU A 133 -14.54 -0.79 -29.76
C GLU A 133 -15.61 -1.42 -28.86
N HIS A 134 -15.21 -2.41 -28.04
CA HIS A 134 -16.08 -3.04 -27.06
C HIS A 134 -16.31 -2.16 -25.81
N ILE A 135 -15.63 -1.02 -25.70
CA ILE A 135 -15.76 -0.06 -24.59
C ILE A 135 -16.55 1.14 -25.05
N ASP A 136 -17.85 0.95 -25.06
CA ASP A 136 -18.84 1.97 -25.33
C ASP A 136 -19.95 1.88 -24.27
N THR A 137 -19.96 2.80 -23.31
CA THR A 137 -20.96 2.81 -22.23
C THR A 137 -22.34 3.32 -22.69
N THR A 138 -22.45 3.80 -23.91
CA THR A 138 -23.74 4.23 -24.48
C THR A 138 -24.62 3.03 -24.87
N VAL A 139 -24.02 1.83 -24.94
CA VAL A 139 -24.72 0.57 -25.19
C VAL A 139 -24.61 -0.40 -24.00
N PRO A 140 -25.66 -1.21 -23.71
CA PRO A 140 -25.68 -2.12 -22.57
C PRO A 140 -24.52 -3.14 -22.57
N THR A 141 -24.15 -3.67 -23.75
CA THR A 141 -23.05 -4.62 -23.92
C THR A 141 -21.71 -4.04 -23.53
N GLY A 142 -21.45 -2.76 -23.85
CA GLY A 142 -20.22 -2.09 -23.45
C GLY A 142 -20.13 -1.87 -21.94
N LYS A 143 -21.24 -1.54 -21.27
CA LYS A 143 -21.29 -1.47 -19.80
C LYS A 143 -20.96 -2.82 -19.16
N LEU A 144 -21.53 -3.90 -19.68
CA LEU A 144 -21.26 -5.26 -19.20
C LEU A 144 -19.78 -5.63 -19.36
N MET A 145 -19.17 -5.35 -20.53
CA MET A 145 -17.77 -5.63 -20.80
C MET A 145 -16.81 -4.89 -19.86
N ILE A 146 -17.12 -3.64 -19.51
CA ILE A 146 -16.33 -2.89 -18.51
C ILE A 146 -16.46 -3.53 -17.13
N GLY A 147 -17.64 -3.95 -16.71
CA GLY A 147 -17.86 -4.67 -15.46
C GLY A 147 -17.07 -5.96 -15.38
N ILE A 148 -17.10 -6.77 -16.42
CA ILE A 148 -16.33 -8.01 -16.53
C ILE A 148 -14.81 -7.71 -16.46
N SER A 149 -14.33 -6.71 -17.19
CA SER A 149 -12.92 -6.32 -17.18
C SER A 149 -12.45 -5.86 -15.81
N ALA A 150 -13.30 -5.17 -15.05
CA ALA A 150 -12.98 -4.75 -13.67
C ALA A 150 -12.84 -5.95 -12.73
N VAL A 151 -13.75 -6.94 -12.82
CA VAL A 151 -13.68 -8.18 -12.02
C VAL A 151 -12.41 -8.97 -12.35
N PHE A 152 -12.05 -9.09 -13.64
CA PHE A 152 -10.80 -9.76 -14.04
C PHE A 152 -9.55 -9.05 -13.51
N ALA A 153 -9.52 -7.72 -13.54
CA ALA A 153 -8.39 -6.94 -13.02
C ALA A 153 -8.24 -7.09 -11.50
N GLU A 154 -9.33 -7.17 -10.76
CA GLU A 154 -9.33 -7.43 -9.32
C GLU A 154 -8.84 -8.85 -9.01
N PHE A 155 -9.36 -9.84 -9.72
CA PHE A 155 -8.91 -11.23 -9.62
C PHE A 155 -7.41 -11.42 -9.96
N GLU A 156 -6.92 -10.77 -11.01
CA GLU A 156 -5.49 -10.80 -11.35
C GLU A 156 -4.64 -10.19 -10.23
N ARG A 157 -5.06 -9.06 -9.67
CA ARG A 157 -4.37 -8.41 -8.55
C ARG A 157 -4.33 -9.30 -7.31
N GLU A 158 -5.45 -9.93 -6.96
CA GLU A 158 -5.52 -10.87 -5.84
C GLU A 158 -4.62 -12.10 -6.08
N THR A 159 -4.64 -12.63 -7.30
CA THR A 159 -3.80 -13.77 -7.70
C THR A 159 -2.31 -13.44 -7.60
N ILE A 160 -1.90 -12.24 -8.06
CA ILE A 160 -0.52 -11.77 -7.91
C ILE A 160 -0.16 -11.63 -6.42
N GLN A 161 -1.06 -11.08 -5.62
CA GLN A 161 -0.85 -10.93 -4.18
C GLN A 161 -0.70 -12.29 -3.47
N LEU A 162 -1.53 -13.26 -3.81
CA LEU A 162 -1.42 -14.63 -3.31
C LEU A 162 -0.07 -15.24 -3.69
N ARG A 163 0.34 -15.18 -4.96
CA ARG A 163 1.64 -15.69 -5.41
C ARG A 163 2.83 -15.03 -4.70
N ILE A 164 2.77 -13.74 -4.44
CA ILE A 164 3.80 -13.03 -3.66
C ILE A 164 3.84 -13.58 -2.23
N THR A 165 2.68 -13.77 -1.63
CA THR A 165 2.54 -14.30 -0.27
C THR A 165 3.05 -15.74 -0.19
N ASP A 166 2.64 -16.62 -1.11
CA ASP A 166 3.08 -18.02 -1.16
C ASP A 166 4.60 -18.13 -1.37
N ASN A 167 5.16 -17.34 -2.29
CA ASN A 167 6.61 -17.27 -2.50
C ASN A 167 7.36 -16.74 -1.27
N TYR A 168 6.75 -15.81 -0.52
CA TYR A 168 7.30 -15.29 0.71
C TYR A 168 7.35 -16.36 1.79
N TYR A 169 6.26 -17.10 2.01
CA TYR A 169 6.17 -18.18 3.00
C TYR A 169 7.04 -19.38 2.62
N SER A 170 7.05 -19.80 1.36
CA SER A 170 7.90 -20.91 0.91
C SER A 170 9.40 -20.65 1.08
N ARG A 171 9.84 -19.39 1.06
CA ARG A 171 11.24 -19.04 1.36
C ARG A 171 11.57 -19.18 2.85
N ILE A 172 10.58 -18.93 3.71
CA ILE A 172 10.71 -19.04 5.16
C ILE A 172 10.80 -20.50 5.58
N GLU A 173 9.88 -21.33 5.04
CA GLU A 173 9.75 -22.75 5.40
C GLU A 173 10.99 -23.58 5.03
N ARG A 174 11.67 -23.22 3.94
CA ARG A 174 12.74 -24.09 3.42
C ARG A 174 14.06 -23.99 4.14
N ASP A 175 14.52 -22.82 4.64
CA ASP A 175 15.88 -22.69 5.20
C ASP A 175 16.05 -21.50 6.17
N GLY A 176 15.03 -20.96 6.78
CA GLY A 176 15.10 -19.77 7.63
C GLY A 176 15.68 -18.53 6.91
N ARG A 177 15.46 -18.47 5.60
CA ARG A 177 15.99 -17.41 4.71
C ARG A 177 15.36 -16.07 5.03
N TRP A 178 16.15 -15.01 4.83
CA TRP A 178 15.58 -13.67 4.91
C TRP A 178 14.58 -13.47 3.76
N PRO A 179 13.30 -13.21 4.05
CA PRO A 179 12.25 -13.18 3.02
C PRO A 179 12.30 -11.93 2.15
N GLY A 180 13.05 -10.91 2.57
CA GLY A 180 13.23 -9.65 1.85
C GLY A 180 12.91 -8.43 2.69
N GLY A 181 13.06 -7.25 2.09
CA GLY A 181 12.91 -5.97 2.78
C GLY A 181 14.17 -5.53 3.53
N PRO A 182 14.13 -4.37 4.24
CA PRO A 182 15.26 -3.86 5.01
C PRO A 182 15.60 -4.83 6.15
N ALA A 183 16.88 -5.23 6.25
CA ALA A 183 17.33 -6.05 7.37
C ALA A 183 17.12 -5.30 8.70
N PRO A 184 16.84 -6.00 9.83
CA PRO A 184 16.76 -5.39 11.15
C PRO A 184 18.07 -4.68 11.53
N TYR A 185 18.03 -3.68 12.39
CA TYR A 185 19.22 -3.01 12.89
C TYR A 185 20.15 -4.05 13.57
N GLY A 186 21.45 -3.98 13.33
CA GLY A 186 22.41 -5.01 13.78
C GLY A 186 22.66 -6.12 12.76
N TYR A 187 21.91 -6.14 11.67
CA TYR A 187 22.07 -7.12 10.60
C TYR A 187 22.07 -6.46 9.23
N ARG A 188 22.74 -7.09 8.28
CA ARG A 188 22.65 -6.77 6.85
C ARG A 188 22.38 -8.03 6.03
N VAL A 189 21.84 -7.85 4.85
CA VAL A 189 21.69 -8.95 3.90
C VAL A 189 23.08 -9.24 3.31
N LYS A 190 23.55 -10.49 3.40
CA LYS A 190 24.82 -10.91 2.85
C LYS A 190 24.86 -10.66 1.34
N PRO A 191 25.83 -9.87 0.84
CA PRO A 191 25.94 -9.58 -0.57
C PRO A 191 26.06 -10.87 -1.40
N ASN A 192 25.39 -10.91 -2.56
CA ASN A 192 25.42 -12.02 -3.51
C ASN A 192 24.99 -13.39 -2.95
N SER A 193 24.41 -13.44 -1.75
CA SER A 193 23.85 -14.69 -1.24
C SER A 193 22.58 -15.07 -1.99
N LYS A 194 22.55 -16.24 -2.56
CA LYS A 194 21.35 -16.88 -3.11
C LYS A 194 21.27 -18.27 -2.47
N PRO A 195 20.37 -18.46 -1.53
CA PRO A 195 19.28 -17.56 -1.02
C PRO A 195 19.79 -16.38 -0.17
N SER A 196 18.92 -15.37 -0.01
CA SER A 196 19.20 -14.20 0.83
C SER A 196 19.34 -14.62 2.29
N MET A 197 20.50 -14.35 2.87
CA MET A 197 20.85 -14.67 4.26
C MET A 197 21.19 -13.38 5.00
N LEU A 198 20.93 -13.36 6.31
CA LEU A 198 21.39 -12.27 7.17
C LEU A 198 22.80 -12.56 7.71
N GLU A 199 23.59 -11.52 7.91
CA GLU A 199 24.85 -11.53 8.64
C GLU A 199 24.90 -10.38 9.64
N TYR A 200 25.76 -10.50 10.65
CA TYR A 200 25.92 -9.48 11.68
C TYR A 200 26.60 -8.23 11.13
N GLU A 201 26.12 -7.06 11.59
CA GLU A 201 26.83 -5.79 11.48
C GLU A 201 27.43 -5.48 12.87
N PRO A 202 28.74 -5.70 13.09
CA PRO A 202 29.32 -5.75 14.44
C PRO A 202 29.05 -4.50 15.28
N THR A 203 29.24 -3.30 14.70
CA THR A 203 28.99 -2.03 15.38
C THR A 203 27.53 -1.84 15.77
N GLU A 204 26.60 -2.22 14.90
CA GLU A 204 25.16 -2.11 15.18
C GLU A 204 24.72 -3.14 16.24
N ILE A 205 25.27 -4.37 16.22
CA ILE A 205 24.98 -5.42 17.22
C ILE A 205 25.41 -5.00 18.63
N GLU A 206 26.54 -4.33 18.75
CA GLU A 206 26.99 -3.81 20.04
C GLU A 206 25.99 -2.81 20.64
N ALA A 207 25.49 -1.90 19.82
CA ALA A 207 24.43 -0.99 20.25
C ALA A 207 23.14 -1.73 20.65
N VAL A 208 22.77 -2.81 19.95
CA VAL A 208 21.60 -3.63 20.31
C VAL A 208 21.80 -4.29 21.69
N LYS A 209 22.97 -4.85 21.97
CA LYS A 209 23.27 -5.43 23.28
C LYS A 209 23.14 -4.41 24.40
N ILE A 210 23.68 -3.20 24.21
CA ILE A 210 23.57 -2.10 25.17
C ILE A 210 22.10 -1.72 25.41
N ILE A 211 21.27 -1.68 24.35
CA ILE A 211 19.83 -1.38 24.47
C ILE A 211 19.15 -2.41 25.34
N TYR A 212 19.36 -3.71 25.10
CA TYR A 212 18.73 -4.78 25.86
C TYR A 212 19.22 -4.79 27.31
N ASP A 213 20.53 -4.68 27.55
CA ASP A 213 21.16 -4.68 28.86
C ASP A 213 20.62 -3.53 29.74
N LYS A 214 20.68 -2.30 29.23
CA LYS A 214 20.17 -1.13 29.96
C LYS A 214 18.68 -1.24 30.26
N TYR A 215 17.86 -1.64 29.30
CA TYR A 215 16.41 -1.70 29.48
C TYR A 215 15.99 -2.85 30.40
N TYR A 216 16.72 -3.95 30.43
CA TYR A 216 16.44 -5.09 31.31
C TYR A 216 16.89 -4.82 32.75
N ASN A 217 18.11 -4.32 32.98
CA ASN A 217 18.73 -4.17 34.31
C ASN A 217 18.21 -2.95 35.07
N ASP A 218 17.79 -1.89 34.39
CA ASP A 218 17.25 -0.68 35.04
C ASP A 218 15.74 -0.54 34.75
N SER A 219 14.92 -0.88 35.76
CA SER A 219 13.46 -0.78 35.65
C SER A 219 12.94 0.66 35.53
N SER A 220 13.75 1.66 35.90
CA SER A 220 13.40 3.08 35.86
C SER A 220 13.80 3.78 34.57
N ILE A 221 14.68 3.16 33.76
CA ILE A 221 15.25 3.80 32.57
C ILE A 221 14.16 4.10 31.52
N SER A 222 14.22 5.31 30.99
CA SER A 222 13.34 5.71 29.87
C SER A 222 14.01 5.45 28.51
N LEU A 223 13.20 5.26 27.45
CA LEU A 223 13.72 5.10 26.09
C LEU A 223 14.52 6.34 25.63
N VAL A 224 14.15 7.53 26.12
CA VAL A 224 14.85 8.79 25.82
C VAL A 224 16.25 8.77 26.43
N ARG A 225 16.40 8.22 27.65
CA ARG A 225 17.71 8.09 28.29
C ARG A 225 18.62 7.14 27.51
N ILE A 226 18.10 6.01 27.07
CA ILE A 226 18.88 5.06 26.24
C ILE A 226 19.34 5.75 24.93
N VAL A 227 18.51 6.55 24.27
CA VAL A 227 18.92 7.31 23.08
C VAL A 227 20.12 8.20 23.40
N ARG A 228 20.07 8.98 24.48
CA ARG A 228 21.17 9.87 24.88
C ARG A 228 22.45 9.11 25.22
N ASP A 229 22.33 7.97 25.88
CA ASP A 229 23.49 7.13 26.24
C ASP A 229 24.16 6.54 25.00
N LEU A 230 23.38 6.09 24.00
CA LEU A 230 23.91 5.61 22.73
C LEU A 230 24.60 6.73 21.93
N GLU A 231 24.04 7.94 21.95
CA GLU A 231 24.64 9.11 21.33
C GLU A 231 25.97 9.49 21.97
N ALA A 232 26.03 9.47 23.31
CA ALA A 232 27.25 9.73 24.09
C ALA A 232 28.35 8.70 23.82
N LEU A 233 27.98 7.44 23.53
CA LEU A 233 28.89 6.37 23.13
C LEU A 233 29.27 6.40 21.63
N GLY A 234 28.73 7.38 20.86
CA GLY A 234 29.04 7.56 19.44
C GLY A 234 28.23 6.67 18.49
N PHE A 235 27.28 5.87 18.99
CA PHE A 235 26.46 5.02 18.12
C PHE A 235 25.46 5.85 17.30
N LYS A 236 25.31 5.49 16.06
CA LYS A 236 24.38 6.11 15.12
C LYS A 236 23.34 5.11 14.61
N GLY A 237 22.15 5.58 14.36
CA GLY A 237 21.16 4.82 13.60
C GLY A 237 21.55 4.74 12.12
N ARG A 238 20.83 3.91 11.36
CA ARG A 238 21.04 3.81 9.91
C ARG A 238 20.97 5.19 9.24
N LYS A 239 21.78 5.37 8.21
CA LYS A 239 21.96 6.65 7.50
C LYS A 239 22.67 7.74 8.33
N GLY A 240 23.45 7.35 9.35
CA GLY A 240 24.25 8.26 10.17
C GLY A 240 23.46 9.23 11.05
N LYS A 241 22.14 9.04 11.18
CA LYS A 241 21.27 9.86 12.03
C LYS A 241 21.25 9.34 13.47
N ASN A 242 20.95 10.22 14.42
CA ASN A 242 20.76 9.85 15.81
C ASN A 242 19.56 8.91 15.97
N PHE A 243 19.60 8.07 17.00
CA PHE A 243 18.47 7.21 17.32
C PHE A 243 17.21 8.01 17.66
N ARG A 244 16.07 7.40 17.37
CA ARG A 244 14.76 7.84 17.89
C ARG A 244 14.25 6.81 18.86
N THR A 245 13.43 7.21 19.81
CA THR A 245 12.79 6.29 20.77
C THR A 245 12.01 5.17 20.07
N THR A 246 11.41 5.46 18.91
CA THR A 246 10.74 4.46 18.07
C THR A 246 11.69 3.40 17.53
N ALA A 247 12.94 3.75 17.22
CA ALA A 247 13.94 2.79 16.78
C ALA A 247 14.35 1.86 17.92
N ILE A 248 14.58 2.39 19.13
CA ILE A 248 14.85 1.59 20.33
C ILE A 248 13.68 0.63 20.61
N LEU A 249 12.45 1.13 20.53
CA LEU A 249 11.25 0.32 20.73
C LEU A 249 11.13 -0.81 19.71
N ASN A 250 11.49 -0.55 18.46
CA ASN A 250 11.50 -1.58 17.40
C ASN A 250 12.57 -2.64 17.66
N VAL A 251 13.75 -2.26 18.15
CA VAL A 251 14.79 -3.21 18.57
C VAL A 251 14.29 -4.09 19.72
N LEU A 252 13.76 -3.51 20.79
CA LEU A 252 13.27 -4.25 21.95
C LEU A 252 12.10 -5.20 21.65
N ARG A 253 11.31 -4.91 20.62
CA ARG A 253 10.17 -5.74 20.21
C ARG A 253 10.51 -6.82 19.20
N ASN A 254 11.65 -6.75 18.56
CA ASN A 254 11.98 -7.68 17.49
C ASN A 254 12.64 -8.95 18.07
N PRO A 255 12.02 -10.14 17.94
CA PRO A 255 12.57 -11.38 18.48
C PRO A 255 13.79 -11.91 17.73
N ILE A 256 14.21 -11.26 16.66
CA ILE A 256 15.38 -11.68 15.86
C ILE A 256 16.69 -11.66 16.66
N TYR A 257 16.73 -11.00 17.80
CA TYR A 257 17.89 -10.97 18.70
C TYR A 257 17.85 -12.07 19.77
N VAL A 258 16.71 -12.74 19.91
CA VAL A 258 16.38 -13.62 21.02
C VAL A 258 16.72 -15.06 20.68
N LYS A 259 17.28 -15.80 21.66
CA LYS A 259 17.46 -17.23 21.56
C LYS A 259 16.10 -17.92 21.41
N ALA A 260 15.92 -18.64 20.32
CA ALA A 260 14.68 -19.32 20.02
C ALA A 260 14.62 -20.67 20.76
N ASP A 261 14.25 -20.64 22.01
CA ASP A 261 14.08 -21.80 22.88
C ASP A 261 12.58 -22.14 23.10
N SER A 262 12.33 -23.23 23.80
CA SER A 262 10.95 -23.68 24.13
C SER A 262 10.14 -22.62 24.90
N THR A 263 10.79 -21.78 25.72
CA THR A 263 10.12 -20.70 26.46
C THR A 263 9.58 -19.65 25.52
N LEU A 264 10.36 -19.24 24.52
CA LEU A 264 9.92 -18.30 23.50
C LEU A 264 8.83 -18.90 22.60
N TYR A 265 8.93 -20.20 22.30
CA TYR A 265 7.90 -20.93 21.53
C TYR A 265 6.54 -20.86 22.21
N TYR A 266 6.45 -21.27 23.47
CA TYR A 266 5.20 -21.24 24.23
C TYR A 266 4.67 -19.82 24.46
N TYR A 267 5.55 -18.85 24.62
CA TYR A 267 5.16 -17.44 24.69
C TYR A 267 4.45 -17.00 23.43
N PHE A 268 5.00 -17.27 22.25
CA PHE A 268 4.36 -16.92 20.99
C PHE A 268 3.06 -17.69 20.75
N GLN A 269 3.04 -18.97 21.09
CA GLN A 269 1.84 -19.79 21.00
C GLN A 269 0.71 -19.22 21.88
N SER A 270 1.01 -18.77 23.10
CA SER A 270 0.04 -18.14 24.00
C SER A 270 -0.53 -16.81 23.47
N LEU A 271 0.17 -16.15 22.54
CA LEU A 271 -0.27 -14.95 21.86
C LEU A 271 -1.06 -15.23 20.58
N GLY A 272 -1.27 -16.50 20.21
CA GLY A 272 -1.97 -16.90 18.99
C GLY A 272 -1.12 -16.82 17.71
N VAL A 273 0.21 -16.79 17.85
CA VAL A 273 1.13 -16.82 16.71
C VAL A 273 1.21 -18.23 16.13
N THR A 274 1.17 -18.35 14.80
CA THR A 274 1.37 -19.63 14.11
C THR A 274 2.88 -19.93 14.04
N MET A 275 3.27 -21.11 14.50
CA MET A 275 4.67 -21.57 14.50
C MET A 275 4.96 -22.34 13.22
N VAL A 276 6.00 -21.97 12.48
CA VAL A 276 6.41 -22.67 11.24
C VAL A 276 7.22 -23.92 11.58
N ASN A 277 8.19 -23.79 12.49
CA ASN A 277 9.05 -24.90 12.90
C ASN A 277 8.46 -25.63 14.11
N PRO A 278 8.58 -26.96 14.18
CA PRO A 278 8.14 -27.73 15.33
C PRO A 278 8.98 -27.40 16.57
N ILE A 279 8.43 -27.64 17.76
CA ILE A 279 9.06 -27.24 19.03
C ILE A 279 10.43 -27.85 19.25
N GLU A 280 10.68 -29.03 18.72
CA GLU A 280 11.93 -29.77 18.84
C GLU A 280 13.12 -29.01 18.22
N GLU A 281 12.86 -28.15 17.24
CA GLU A 281 13.86 -27.31 16.58
C GLU A 281 14.20 -26.04 17.39
N TRP A 282 13.39 -25.67 18.39
CA TRP A 282 13.58 -24.48 19.22
C TRP A 282 14.57 -24.73 20.34
N THR A 283 15.82 -24.99 19.96
CA THR A 283 16.91 -25.39 20.88
C THR A 283 17.60 -24.22 21.58
N GLY A 284 17.32 -22.98 21.19
CA GLY A 284 18.00 -21.78 21.69
C GLY A 284 19.28 -21.42 20.93
N GLU A 285 19.70 -22.21 19.94
CA GLU A 285 20.89 -21.89 19.14
C GLU A 285 20.60 -20.81 18.09
N GLN A 286 19.43 -20.87 17.48
CA GLN A 286 18.99 -19.91 16.47
C GLN A 286 18.20 -18.77 17.10
N SER A 287 17.95 -17.72 16.31
CA SER A 287 16.96 -16.70 16.65
C SER A 287 15.64 -16.95 15.95
N ALA A 288 14.58 -16.31 16.43
CA ALA A 288 13.28 -16.33 15.79
C ALA A 288 12.98 -15.02 15.07
N HIS A 289 12.23 -15.09 13.98
CA HIS A 289 11.66 -13.91 13.34
C HIS A 289 10.14 -13.99 13.35
N LEU A 290 9.50 -12.85 13.63
CA LEU A 290 8.06 -12.72 13.69
C LEU A 290 7.57 -11.87 12.52
N ILE A 291 6.68 -12.42 11.72
CA ILE A 291 6.04 -11.74 10.60
C ILE A 291 4.56 -11.62 10.89
N CYS A 292 4.05 -10.41 10.82
CA CYS A 292 2.63 -10.13 11.00
C CYS A 292 2.06 -9.58 9.71
N ASN A 293 1.31 -10.39 8.98
CA ASN A 293 0.65 -10.00 7.75
C ASN A 293 -0.68 -9.31 8.09
N GLN A 294 -0.63 -7.99 8.24
CA GLN A 294 -1.82 -7.18 8.43
C GLN A 294 -2.22 -6.57 7.08
N GLN A 295 -3.05 -7.27 6.31
CA GLN A 295 -3.63 -6.76 5.08
C GLN A 295 -4.20 -5.34 5.29
N GLY A 296 -3.48 -4.31 4.82
CA GLY A 296 -3.92 -2.92 4.80
C GLY A 296 -4.10 -2.21 6.15
N LYS A 297 -3.88 -2.88 7.28
CA LYS A 297 -3.93 -2.27 8.61
C LYS A 297 -2.52 -1.90 9.08
N LYS A 298 -2.31 -0.68 9.58
CA LYS A 298 -1.05 -0.30 10.22
C LYS A 298 -0.75 -1.29 11.35
N TYR A 299 0.50 -1.81 11.36
CA TYR A 299 1.03 -2.61 12.44
C TYR A 299 0.72 -1.95 13.80
N THR A 300 -0.17 -2.57 14.56
CA THR A 300 -0.41 -2.19 15.94
C THR A 300 0.30 -3.22 16.82
N ALA A 301 1.30 -2.77 17.53
CA ALA A 301 2.16 -3.56 18.40
C ALA A 301 1.38 -4.20 19.55
N ASN A 302 0.52 -5.15 19.33
CA ASN A 302 -0.19 -6.03 20.29
C ASN A 302 -1.28 -6.85 19.59
N ASN A 303 -1.37 -6.82 18.27
CA ASN A 303 -2.25 -7.72 17.54
C ASN A 303 -1.37 -8.76 16.83
N TYR A 304 -1.36 -9.97 17.35
CA TYR A 304 -0.63 -11.12 16.82
C TYR A 304 -1.50 -11.99 15.91
N GLU A 305 -2.71 -11.53 15.61
CA GLU A 305 -3.62 -12.18 14.67
C GLU A 305 -2.97 -12.24 13.29
N ASN A 306 -2.91 -13.40 12.69
CA ASN A 306 -2.21 -13.68 11.42
C ASN A 306 -0.69 -13.41 11.46
N CYS A 307 -0.07 -13.51 12.64
CA CYS A 307 1.39 -13.52 12.76
C CYS A 307 1.91 -14.96 12.68
N ILE A 308 3.08 -15.10 12.05
CA ILE A 308 3.84 -16.36 12.04
C ILE A 308 5.23 -16.15 12.63
N ALA A 309 5.75 -17.15 13.32
CA ALA A 309 7.12 -17.16 13.81
C ALA A 309 7.88 -18.34 13.21
N TYR A 310 9.14 -18.10 12.84
CA TYR A 310 10.04 -19.10 12.27
C TYR A 310 11.48 -18.90 12.74
N LEU A 311 12.27 -19.98 12.69
CA LEU A 311 13.69 -19.95 13.02
C LEU A 311 14.49 -19.32 11.88
N THR A 312 15.46 -18.49 12.23
CA THR A 312 16.35 -17.82 11.27
C THR A 312 17.70 -18.54 11.17
N ASN A 313 18.51 -18.13 10.19
CA ASN A 313 19.89 -18.64 10.02
C ASN A 313 20.92 -18.02 10.97
N ILE A 314 20.53 -17.13 11.87
CA ILE A 314 21.42 -16.41 12.77
C ILE A 314 21.19 -16.82 14.23
N LYS A 315 22.25 -16.71 15.05
CA LYS A 315 22.15 -17.02 16.49
C LYS A 315 21.50 -15.87 17.25
N GLY A 316 20.58 -16.22 18.15
CA GLY A 316 20.09 -15.30 19.16
C GLY A 316 21.12 -15.08 20.27
N PHE A 317 21.15 -13.87 20.85
CA PHE A 317 22.05 -13.56 21.97
C PHE A 317 21.34 -13.01 23.20
N VAL A 318 20.05 -12.70 23.10
CA VAL A 318 19.20 -12.29 24.21
C VAL A 318 18.44 -13.51 24.72
N ASP A 319 18.40 -13.70 26.04
CA ASP A 319 17.64 -14.79 26.63
C ASP A 319 16.14 -14.58 26.50
N SER A 320 15.39 -15.62 26.20
CA SER A 320 13.93 -15.57 26.00
C SER A 320 13.18 -15.00 27.19
N SER A 321 13.60 -15.37 28.42
CA SER A 321 13.02 -14.85 29.66
C SER A 321 13.23 -13.35 29.83
N HIS A 322 14.36 -12.80 29.39
CA HIS A 322 14.63 -11.37 29.41
C HIS A 322 13.73 -10.62 28.41
N TYR A 323 13.62 -11.18 27.21
CA TYR A 323 12.74 -10.63 26.19
C TYR A 323 11.28 -10.58 26.65
N ILE A 324 10.76 -11.66 27.23
CA ILE A 324 9.38 -11.72 27.72
C ILE A 324 9.12 -10.67 28.79
N LYS A 325 10.00 -10.54 29.79
CA LYS A 325 9.89 -9.47 30.82
C LYS A 325 9.89 -8.08 30.22
N ILE A 326 10.72 -7.85 29.20
CA ILE A 326 10.74 -6.58 28.46
C ILE A 326 9.40 -6.33 27.76
N GLN A 327 8.81 -7.35 27.09
CA GLN A 327 7.49 -7.17 26.43
C GLN A 327 6.39 -6.85 27.44
N GLU A 328 6.37 -7.50 28.59
CA GLU A 328 5.41 -7.22 29.68
C GLU A 328 5.54 -5.77 30.18
N ARG A 329 6.78 -5.33 30.43
CA ARG A 329 7.05 -3.94 30.85
C ARG A 329 6.62 -2.93 29.78
N LEU A 330 6.88 -3.18 28.51
CA LEU A 330 6.45 -2.32 27.39
C LEU A 330 4.92 -2.25 27.29
N LYS A 331 4.21 -3.34 27.58
CA LYS A 331 2.75 -3.40 27.62
C LYS A 331 2.19 -2.57 28.77
N THR A 332 2.75 -2.71 29.97
CA THR A 332 2.35 -1.95 31.17
C THR A 332 2.57 -0.44 31.00
N ASN A 333 3.75 -0.03 30.51
CA ASN A 333 4.06 1.38 30.26
C ASN A 333 3.10 2.02 29.24
N LYS A 334 2.65 1.27 28.24
CA LYS A 334 1.67 1.74 27.26
C LYS A 334 0.29 1.92 27.87
N GLN A 335 -0.11 1.08 28.82
CA GLN A 335 -1.39 1.18 29.52
C GLN A 335 -1.41 2.41 30.45
N MET A 336 -0.33 2.63 31.22
CA MET A 336 -0.18 3.80 32.08
C MET A 336 -0.22 5.12 31.30
N ALA A 337 0.44 5.19 30.15
CA ALA A 337 0.42 6.36 29.28
C ALA A 337 -0.95 6.67 28.67
N ARG A 338 -1.86 5.69 28.60
CA ARG A 338 -3.24 5.87 28.12
C ARG A 338 -4.22 6.22 29.22
N GLY A 339 -3.95 5.77 30.47
CA GLY A 339 -4.79 6.08 31.63
C GLY A 339 -4.64 7.51 32.15
N ASN A 340 -3.57 8.22 31.75
CA ASN A 340 -3.29 9.61 32.13
C ASN A 340 -3.74 10.63 31.06
N LYS A 341 -4.56 10.23 30.09
CA LYS A 341 -5.27 11.09 29.12
C LYS A 341 -6.77 11.01 29.36
#